data_05c4682d63b21011754b5b2bb613b8df
#
_entry.id   05c4682d63b21011754b5b2bb613b8df
#
_cell.length_a   1.000
_cell.length_b   1.000
_cell.length_c   1.000
_cell.angle_alpha   90.00
_cell.angle_beta   90.00
_cell.angle_gamma   90.00
#
_symmetry.space_group_name_H-M   'P 1'
#
loop_
_entity.id
_entity.type
_entity.pdbx_description
1 polymer ?
#
loop_
_entity_poly.entity_id
_entity_poly.type
_entity_poly.pdbx_seq_one_letter_code
_entity_poly.pdbx_strand_id
1 'polypeptide(L)'
;MTIRTTAAHLFGASTIAFAAFAAQPAMAQTADQAGAEEVADGQLNTIIVTANRREENLQDVPVSAATLDASTVRTIFDAGAEITALSARVPGLFIESSNGRAAPRFYIRGLGNTDFDLAASQPVSVVMDDVVMENVTLKSFPIFDVERIEVLRGPQGTLFGRNTPAGIVKIDTVKPGDEFAVNGSLSYGTFNTVSIDGGVTVPLVPGLASLRVSGLWQQRDNWVDNGFTGEEDVYGGYSEIAGRAQLFVTPSDRLSILGSYAVRDLDGQSTLFRANILGPGNNDLNDNYDRDTVFYDAGGRNEAAYKAQIATAKVDYDADFATLTSITSWADTEGRSRGDIDGGNLVTGPGFIPFPSDTQDSIDLNQFTQEVRLASNSNGPFEWQVGGFYFDSDFDVTTVGFDFPPPVTVNHTNESWAVFGQVSSQVTDALKLTGGLRYTEDDKDFVVVAGAAPQFTTVSDERL
;
A
#
# COMPACT_ATOMS: atom_id res chain seq x y z
N MET A 1 -36.08 20.56 -13.66
CA MET A 1 -36.89 19.47 -13.09
C MET A 1 -36.15 18.16 -13.41
N THR A 2 -35.13 17.88 -12.64
CA THR A 2 -34.23 16.76 -12.85
C THR A 2 -34.36 15.84 -11.64
N ILE A 3 -34.80 14.63 -11.89
CA ILE A 3 -35.06 13.61 -10.87
C ILE A 3 -33.73 13.00 -10.49
N ARG A 4 -33.24 13.27 -9.28
CA ARG A 4 -32.14 12.53 -8.68
C ARG A 4 -32.71 11.26 -8.04
N THR A 5 -32.38 10.13 -8.61
CA THR A 5 -32.61 8.82 -8.01
C THR A 5 -31.64 8.58 -6.88
N THR A 6 -32.11 8.65 -5.66
CA THR A 6 -31.39 8.27 -4.45
C THR A 6 -31.28 6.74 -4.43
N ALA A 7 -30.11 6.18 -4.65
CA ALA A 7 -29.83 4.77 -4.40
C ALA A 7 -29.74 4.55 -2.89
N ALA A 8 -30.73 3.87 -2.33
CA ALA A 8 -30.73 3.46 -0.94
C ALA A 8 -29.71 2.33 -0.74
N HIS A 9 -28.70 2.61 0.07
CA HIS A 9 -27.74 1.60 0.53
C HIS A 9 -28.43 0.61 1.45
N LEU A 10 -28.71 -0.58 0.93
CA LEU A 10 -29.04 -1.76 1.72
C LEU A 10 -27.73 -2.40 2.24
N PHE A 11 -27.19 -1.88 3.34
CA PHE A 11 -26.24 -2.63 4.15
C PHE A 11 -27.02 -3.65 4.98
N GLY A 12 -27.16 -4.85 4.43
CA GLY A 12 -27.58 -6.00 5.20
C GLY A 12 -26.45 -6.41 6.13
N ALA A 13 -26.65 -6.26 7.44
CA ALA A 13 -25.78 -6.82 8.46
C ALA A 13 -25.71 -8.35 8.29
N SER A 14 -24.67 -8.84 7.63
CA SER A 14 -24.32 -10.28 7.63
C SER A 14 -23.68 -10.59 8.99
N THR A 15 -24.49 -11.05 9.91
CA THR A 15 -24.02 -11.70 11.14
C THR A 15 -23.23 -12.94 10.73
N ILE A 16 -21.91 -12.86 10.76
CA ILE A 16 -21.03 -14.03 10.65
C ILE A 16 -21.20 -14.79 11.96
N ALA A 17 -21.97 -15.87 11.90
CA ALA A 17 -22.08 -16.82 12.99
C ALA A 17 -20.74 -17.57 13.12
N PHE A 18 -19.91 -17.18 14.08
CA PHE A 18 -18.81 -18.01 14.56
C PHE A 18 -19.43 -19.25 15.22
N ALA A 19 -19.42 -20.37 14.52
CA ALA A 19 -19.72 -21.66 15.12
C ALA A 19 -18.60 -21.98 16.14
N ALA A 20 -18.96 -21.94 17.41
CA ALA A 20 -18.08 -22.37 18.49
C ALA A 20 -17.81 -23.87 18.30
N PHE A 21 -16.63 -24.22 17.82
CA PHE A 21 -16.12 -25.58 17.89
C PHE A 21 -15.83 -25.90 19.33
N ALA A 22 -16.61 -26.82 19.89
CA ALA A 22 -16.38 -27.38 21.22
C ALA A 22 -14.98 -28.01 21.25
N ALA A 23 -14.09 -27.44 22.06
CA ALA A 23 -12.76 -27.96 22.29
C ALA A 23 -12.88 -29.33 22.95
N GLN A 24 -12.56 -30.39 22.26
CA GLN A 24 -12.23 -31.68 22.91
C GLN A 24 -10.81 -31.59 23.47
N PRO A 25 -10.56 -32.10 24.68
CA PRO A 25 -9.23 -32.08 25.28
C PRO A 25 -8.32 -32.97 24.42
N ALA A 26 -7.35 -32.35 23.74
CA ALA A 26 -6.28 -33.07 23.08
C ALA A 26 -5.43 -33.78 24.12
N MET A 27 -5.48 -35.11 24.12
CA MET A 27 -4.49 -35.93 24.82
C MET A 27 -3.12 -35.61 24.23
N ALA A 28 -2.21 -35.18 25.06
CA ALA A 28 -0.81 -34.99 24.69
C ALA A 28 -0.24 -36.33 24.27
N GLN A 29 -0.14 -36.55 22.97
CA GLN A 29 0.74 -37.56 22.40
C GLN A 29 2.17 -37.02 22.52
N THR A 30 3.00 -37.73 23.26
CA THR A 30 4.43 -37.56 23.28
C THR A 30 4.94 -37.58 21.82
N ALA A 31 5.42 -36.42 21.38
CA ALA A 31 6.12 -36.32 20.12
C ALA A 31 7.40 -37.15 20.24
N ASP A 32 7.38 -38.33 19.62
CA ASP A 32 8.61 -39.05 19.28
C ASP A 32 9.47 -38.12 18.41
N GLN A 33 10.72 -38.03 18.76
CA GLN A 33 11.73 -37.25 18.04
C GLN A 33 11.79 -37.72 16.59
N ALA A 34 11.00 -37.09 15.72
CA ALA A 34 11.27 -37.12 14.31
C ALA A 34 12.58 -36.34 14.12
N GLY A 35 13.59 -37.03 13.58
CA GLY A 35 14.96 -36.59 13.51
C GLY A 35 15.09 -35.16 12.99
N ALA A 36 15.90 -34.40 13.70
CA ALA A 36 16.51 -33.21 13.14
C ALA A 36 17.23 -33.68 11.86
N GLU A 37 16.67 -33.40 10.70
CA GLU A 37 17.45 -33.41 9.47
C GLU A 37 18.58 -32.42 9.71
N GLU A 38 19.77 -32.97 9.82
CA GLU A 38 21.03 -32.24 9.83
C GLU A 38 21.01 -31.37 8.56
N VAL A 39 20.75 -30.07 8.72
CA VAL A 39 20.85 -29.10 7.63
C VAL A 39 22.29 -29.18 7.16
N ALA A 40 22.49 -29.79 6.00
CA ALA A 40 23.78 -29.92 5.36
C ALA A 40 24.42 -28.52 5.28
N ASP A 41 25.53 -28.37 5.97
CA ASP A 41 26.34 -27.18 6.04
C ASP A 41 26.60 -26.67 4.61
N GLY A 42 26.09 -25.47 4.26
CA GLY A 42 26.50 -24.71 3.08
C GLY A 42 25.47 -24.41 2.00
N GLN A 43 24.19 -24.81 2.08
CA GLN A 43 23.19 -24.28 1.18
C GLN A 43 22.54 -23.02 1.80
N LEU A 44 23.03 -21.85 1.39
CA LEU A 44 22.29 -20.61 1.57
C LEU A 44 20.91 -20.78 0.93
N ASN A 45 19.86 -20.59 1.70
CA ASN A 45 18.50 -20.62 1.16
C ASN A 45 18.44 -19.67 -0.04
N THR A 46 18.07 -20.20 -1.20
CA THR A 46 17.92 -19.41 -2.42
C THR A 46 16.79 -18.41 -2.22
N ILE A 47 17.13 -17.12 -2.18
CA ILE A 47 16.12 -16.06 -2.09
C ILE A 47 15.65 -15.76 -3.50
N ILE A 48 14.37 -16.03 -3.76
CA ILE A 48 13.74 -15.74 -5.04
C ILE A 48 13.15 -14.34 -5.01
N VAL A 49 13.39 -13.58 -6.06
CA VAL A 49 12.84 -12.23 -6.30
C VAL A 49 12.15 -12.16 -7.66
N THR A 50 11.25 -11.20 -7.80
CA THR A 50 10.52 -10.95 -9.05
C THR A 50 10.86 -9.58 -9.65
N ALA A 51 12.10 -9.11 -9.41
CA ALA A 51 12.60 -7.80 -9.82
C ALA A 51 12.51 -7.56 -11.34
N ASN A 52 12.63 -8.60 -12.15
CA ASN A 52 12.51 -8.53 -13.62
C ASN A 52 11.15 -9.02 -14.12
N ARG A 53 10.09 -8.99 -13.29
CA ARG A 53 8.78 -9.58 -13.61
C ARG A 53 8.86 -11.11 -13.88
N ARG A 54 9.92 -11.75 -13.39
CA ARG A 54 10.20 -13.19 -13.43
C ARG A 54 10.77 -13.64 -12.11
N GLU A 55 10.56 -14.88 -11.74
CA GLU A 55 11.20 -15.49 -10.58
C GLU A 55 12.68 -15.77 -10.90
N GLU A 56 13.56 -15.09 -10.21
CA GLU A 56 15.02 -15.23 -10.36
C GLU A 56 15.66 -15.30 -8.97
N ASN A 57 16.82 -15.93 -8.89
CA ASN A 57 17.62 -15.89 -7.67
C ASN A 57 18.12 -14.46 -7.43
N LEU A 58 17.95 -13.93 -6.22
CA LEU A 58 18.42 -12.59 -5.84
C LEU A 58 19.89 -12.34 -6.19
N GLN A 59 20.73 -13.39 -6.14
CA GLN A 59 22.17 -13.27 -6.43
C GLN A 59 22.47 -13.13 -7.93
N ASP A 60 21.54 -13.53 -8.79
CA ASP A 60 21.69 -13.50 -10.24
C ASP A 60 21.10 -12.22 -10.87
N VAL A 61 20.36 -11.43 -10.06
CA VAL A 61 19.69 -10.21 -10.53
C VAL A 61 20.62 -8.99 -10.32
N PRO A 62 20.91 -8.20 -11.37
CA PRO A 62 21.79 -7.03 -11.27
C PRO A 62 21.09 -5.80 -10.67
N VAL A 63 20.20 -6.01 -9.71
CA VAL A 63 19.41 -4.97 -9.03
C VAL A 63 19.67 -5.04 -7.53
N SER A 64 19.83 -3.87 -6.89
CA SER A 64 19.90 -3.81 -5.43
C SER A 64 18.52 -4.05 -4.85
N ALA A 65 18.24 -5.26 -4.41
CA ALA A 65 16.99 -5.66 -3.82
C ALA A 65 17.13 -6.06 -2.34
N ALA A 66 16.05 -5.98 -1.60
CA ALA A 66 15.87 -6.59 -0.29
C ALA A 66 14.50 -7.27 -0.26
N THR A 67 14.44 -8.44 0.34
CA THR A 67 13.22 -9.24 0.43
C THR A 67 12.91 -9.51 1.90
N LEU A 68 11.65 -9.35 2.27
CA LEU A 68 11.08 -9.77 3.54
C LEU A 68 10.12 -10.92 3.25
N ASP A 69 10.37 -12.06 3.83
CA ASP A 69 9.49 -13.24 3.72
C ASP A 69 8.23 -13.10 4.59
N ALA A 70 7.26 -14.00 4.40
CA ALA A 70 5.99 -13.99 5.11
C ALA A 70 6.15 -13.98 6.64
N SER A 71 7.15 -14.67 7.18
CA SER A 71 7.40 -14.75 8.63
C SER A 71 7.91 -13.42 9.19
N THR A 72 8.81 -12.78 8.47
CA THR A 72 9.36 -11.47 8.80
C THR A 72 8.27 -10.38 8.68
N VAL A 73 7.50 -10.41 7.58
CA VAL A 73 6.37 -9.48 7.38
C VAL A 73 5.37 -9.61 8.51
N ARG A 74 4.96 -10.83 8.88
CA ARG A 74 4.06 -11.06 10.00
C ARG A 74 4.61 -10.47 11.29
N THR A 75 5.87 -10.73 11.62
CA THR A 75 6.51 -10.20 12.85
C THR A 75 6.50 -8.66 12.90
N ILE A 76 6.61 -7.99 11.74
CA ILE A 76 6.60 -6.52 11.66
C ILE A 76 5.18 -5.98 11.88
N PHE A 77 4.16 -6.64 11.33
CA PHE A 77 2.79 -6.10 11.26
C PHE A 77 1.83 -6.64 12.33
N ASP A 78 2.20 -7.68 13.07
CA ASP A 78 1.32 -8.36 14.04
C ASP A 78 0.73 -7.45 15.15
N ALA A 79 1.36 -6.34 15.47
CA ALA A 79 0.92 -5.49 16.58
C ALA A 79 0.05 -4.30 16.15
N GLY A 80 -0.65 -4.40 15.03
CA GLY A 80 -1.45 -3.29 14.47
C GLY A 80 -0.60 -2.22 13.81
N ALA A 81 0.59 -2.60 13.33
CA ALA A 81 1.46 -1.70 12.60
C ALA A 81 0.90 -1.40 11.21
N GLU A 82 1.31 -0.29 10.65
CA GLU A 82 1.01 0.16 9.29
C GLU A 82 2.25 0.11 8.41
N ILE A 83 2.11 0.42 7.12
CA ILE A 83 3.21 0.34 6.14
C ILE A 83 4.45 1.15 6.54
N THR A 84 4.30 2.21 7.34
CA THR A 84 5.41 3.00 7.91
C THR A 84 6.35 2.16 8.77
N ALA A 85 5.89 1.02 9.32
CA ALA A 85 6.72 0.09 10.10
C ALA A 85 7.85 -0.55 9.28
N LEU A 86 7.81 -0.52 7.95
CA LEU A 86 8.91 -0.92 7.07
C LEU A 86 10.12 0.03 7.16
N SER A 87 9.93 1.27 7.64
CA SER A 87 11.03 2.20 7.89
C SER A 87 12.05 1.57 8.85
N ALA A 88 13.34 1.74 8.55
CA ALA A 88 14.45 1.16 9.31
C ALA A 88 14.50 -0.39 9.36
N ARG A 89 13.55 -1.09 8.73
CA ARG A 89 13.59 -2.56 8.56
C ARG A 89 14.32 -2.96 7.28
N VAL A 90 14.23 -2.09 6.27
CA VAL A 90 14.97 -2.25 5.01
C VAL A 90 15.99 -1.11 4.90
N PRO A 91 17.29 -1.40 4.79
CA PRO A 91 18.32 -0.37 4.68
C PRO A 91 18.04 0.58 3.50
N GLY A 92 18.02 1.89 3.80
CA GLY A 92 17.78 2.94 2.81
C GLY A 92 16.31 3.17 2.45
N LEU A 93 15.36 2.48 3.07
CA LEU A 93 13.94 2.77 2.99
C LEU A 93 13.51 3.57 4.22
N PHE A 94 12.85 4.70 3.97
CA PHE A 94 12.18 5.49 4.99
C PHE A 94 10.76 5.78 4.53
N ILE A 95 9.79 5.72 5.43
CA ILE A 95 8.37 5.96 5.16
C ILE A 95 7.82 6.78 6.31
N GLU A 96 7.08 7.82 6.00
CA GLU A 96 6.40 8.67 6.97
C GLU A 96 5.03 9.09 6.44
N SER A 97 4.17 9.64 7.30
CA SER A 97 2.87 10.15 6.90
C SER A 97 2.49 11.36 7.77
N SER A 98 1.87 12.36 7.15
CA SER A 98 1.25 13.49 7.85
C SER A 98 -0.25 13.24 8.11
N ASN A 99 -0.83 12.23 7.47
CA ASN A 99 -2.25 11.89 7.56
C ASN A 99 -2.48 10.56 8.32
N GLY A 100 -1.71 10.34 9.40
CA GLY A 100 -1.82 9.13 10.21
C GLY A 100 -1.56 7.86 9.39
N ARG A 101 -2.52 6.94 9.39
CA ARG A 101 -2.43 5.66 8.66
C ARG A 101 -2.76 5.77 7.16
N ALA A 102 -3.00 6.97 6.65
CA ALA A 102 -3.26 7.25 5.25
C ALA A 102 -2.12 8.05 4.61
N ALA A 103 -2.07 8.08 3.28
CA ALA A 103 -1.16 8.88 2.46
C ALA A 103 0.34 8.82 2.87
N PRO A 104 0.95 7.62 2.97
CA PRO A 104 2.36 7.48 3.29
C PRO A 104 3.26 8.00 2.16
N ARG A 105 4.37 8.63 2.54
CA ARG A 105 5.43 9.08 1.63
C ARG A 105 6.64 8.18 1.77
N PHE A 106 7.16 7.73 0.65
CA PHE A 106 8.25 6.76 0.56
C PHE A 106 9.53 7.44 0.09
N TYR A 107 10.64 7.08 0.74
CA TYR A 107 11.98 7.55 0.40
C TYR A 107 12.91 6.36 0.27
N ILE A 108 13.60 6.23 -0.86
CA ILE A 108 14.64 5.21 -1.05
C ILE A 108 15.97 5.92 -1.29
N ARG A 109 16.98 5.64 -0.45
CA ARG A 109 18.29 6.29 -0.47
C ARG A 109 18.20 7.83 -0.40
N GLY A 110 17.22 8.34 0.33
CA GLY A 110 16.96 9.77 0.49
C GLY A 110 16.19 10.43 -0.67
N LEU A 111 15.91 9.71 -1.76
CA LEU A 111 15.07 10.22 -2.84
C LEU A 111 13.61 9.92 -2.53
N GLY A 112 12.83 10.95 -2.29
CA GLY A 112 11.41 10.93 -1.97
C GLY A 112 10.76 12.27 -2.35
N ASN A 113 9.49 12.45 -2.00
CA ASN A 113 8.78 13.72 -2.13
C ASN A 113 8.29 14.16 -0.75
N THR A 114 8.69 15.35 -0.32
CA THR A 114 8.28 15.94 0.96
C THR A 114 6.95 16.68 0.88
N ASP A 115 6.41 16.83 -0.32
CA ASP A 115 5.08 17.41 -0.52
C ASP A 115 4.01 16.48 0.09
N PHE A 116 3.19 17.02 0.96
CA PHE A 116 2.12 16.30 1.65
C PHE A 116 0.74 16.51 1.02
N ASP A 117 0.65 17.21 -0.09
CA ASP A 117 -0.57 17.30 -0.89
C ASP A 117 -0.95 15.91 -1.44
N LEU A 118 -2.23 15.54 -1.30
CA LEU A 118 -2.73 14.24 -1.76
C LEU A 118 -2.68 14.08 -3.29
N ALA A 119 -2.55 15.19 -4.04
CA ALA A 119 -2.33 15.20 -5.48
C ALA A 119 -0.85 15.02 -5.88
N ALA A 120 0.09 15.07 -4.93
CA ALA A 120 1.51 15.05 -5.23
C ALA A 120 2.01 13.67 -5.65
N SER A 121 2.70 13.59 -6.79
CA SER A 121 3.37 12.37 -7.28
C SER A 121 4.62 12.05 -6.44
N GLN A 122 4.92 10.76 -6.28
CA GLN A 122 6.06 10.29 -5.51
C GLN A 122 7.05 9.48 -6.35
N PRO A 123 8.38 9.59 -6.11
CA PRO A 123 9.40 8.91 -6.90
C PRO A 123 9.60 7.43 -6.54
N VAL A 124 8.86 6.92 -5.56
CA VAL A 124 8.81 5.50 -5.20
C VAL A 124 7.43 4.95 -5.52
N SER A 125 7.37 3.92 -6.36
CA SER A 125 6.13 3.22 -6.64
C SER A 125 5.87 2.11 -5.62
N VAL A 126 4.60 1.92 -5.27
CA VAL A 126 4.12 0.73 -4.56
C VAL A 126 3.37 -0.14 -5.56
N VAL A 127 3.72 -1.42 -5.63
CA VAL A 127 3.11 -2.38 -6.54
C VAL A 127 2.56 -3.54 -5.70
N MET A 128 1.25 -3.76 -5.75
CA MET A 128 0.59 -4.85 -5.03
C MET A 128 0.01 -5.85 -6.06
N ASP A 129 0.44 -7.10 -5.97
CA ASP A 129 0.05 -8.18 -6.90
C ASP A 129 0.16 -7.76 -8.38
N ASP A 130 1.29 -7.17 -8.74
CA ASP A 130 1.61 -6.61 -10.06
C ASP A 130 0.84 -5.32 -10.45
N VAL A 131 -0.07 -4.79 -9.61
CA VAL A 131 -0.82 -3.55 -9.84
C VAL A 131 -0.12 -2.36 -9.20
N VAL A 132 0.05 -1.29 -9.98
CA VAL A 132 0.63 -0.03 -9.49
C VAL A 132 -0.40 0.73 -8.65
N MET A 133 -0.04 1.04 -7.41
CA MET A 133 -0.76 1.95 -6.52
C MET A 133 -0.20 3.35 -6.72
N GLU A 134 -0.81 4.14 -7.61
CA GLU A 134 -0.24 5.43 -8.02
C GLU A 134 -0.40 6.50 -6.96
N ASN A 135 -1.64 6.76 -6.53
CA ASN A 135 -1.93 7.79 -5.54
C ASN A 135 -1.46 7.38 -4.14
N VAL A 136 -1.10 8.36 -3.33
CA VAL A 136 -0.60 8.15 -1.96
C VAL A 136 -1.61 7.45 -1.06
N THR A 137 -2.90 7.65 -1.27
CA THR A 137 -3.96 7.02 -0.47
C THR A 137 -4.07 5.52 -0.77
N LEU A 138 -3.91 5.10 -2.03
CA LEU A 138 -3.85 3.69 -2.41
C LEU A 138 -2.60 2.99 -1.85
N LYS A 139 -1.46 3.70 -1.75
CA LYS A 139 -0.21 3.17 -1.17
C LYS A 139 -0.32 2.83 0.31
N SER A 140 -1.36 3.31 0.99
CA SER A 140 -1.64 3.03 2.39
C SER A 140 -2.50 1.79 2.63
N PHE A 141 -2.84 1.02 1.59
CA PHE A 141 -3.63 -0.20 1.75
C PHE A 141 -2.98 -1.13 2.78
N PRO A 142 -3.73 -1.67 3.76
CA PRO A 142 -3.14 -2.39 4.88
C PRO A 142 -2.44 -3.68 4.47
N ILE A 143 -1.37 -4.01 5.19
CA ILE A 143 -0.52 -5.17 4.96
C ILE A 143 -1.04 -6.34 5.79
N PHE A 144 -1.70 -7.29 5.17
CA PHE A 144 -2.19 -8.52 5.78
C PHE A 144 -2.18 -9.68 4.78
N ASP A 145 -1.95 -10.87 5.28
CA ASP A 145 -1.93 -12.09 4.47
C ASP A 145 -0.99 -11.97 3.26
N VAL A 146 0.26 -11.58 3.54
CA VAL A 146 1.30 -11.30 2.55
C VAL A 146 2.29 -12.45 2.50
N GLU A 147 2.68 -12.84 1.29
CA GLU A 147 3.70 -13.85 1.00
C GLU A 147 5.11 -13.28 1.14
N ARG A 148 5.31 -12.07 0.56
CA ARG A 148 6.61 -11.38 0.61
C ARG A 148 6.48 -9.89 0.28
N ILE A 149 7.48 -9.12 0.73
CA ILE A 149 7.69 -7.74 0.32
C ILE A 149 9.09 -7.63 -0.28
N GLU A 150 9.20 -7.07 -1.48
CA GLU A 150 10.47 -6.79 -2.14
C GLU A 150 10.67 -5.28 -2.25
N VAL A 151 11.86 -4.80 -1.92
CA VAL A 151 12.25 -3.40 -2.10
C VAL A 151 13.37 -3.32 -3.11
N LEU A 152 13.06 -2.81 -4.30
CA LEU A 152 13.99 -2.63 -5.41
C LEU A 152 14.51 -1.19 -5.38
N ARG A 153 15.81 -1.00 -5.24
CA ARG A 153 16.43 0.31 -5.08
C ARG A 153 17.08 0.76 -6.38
N GLY A 154 16.79 2.00 -6.77
CA GLY A 154 17.25 2.60 -8.01
C GLY A 154 16.19 2.56 -9.12
N PRO A 155 16.42 3.21 -10.27
CA PRO A 155 15.44 3.35 -11.33
C PRO A 155 14.92 2.02 -11.87
N GLN A 156 13.60 1.87 -11.96
CA GLN A 156 12.90 0.68 -12.44
C GLN A 156 11.95 1.00 -13.61
N GLY A 157 12.15 2.13 -14.30
CA GLY A 157 11.20 2.67 -15.28
C GLY A 157 10.93 1.76 -16.47
N THR A 158 11.88 0.97 -16.93
CA THR A 158 11.71 0.12 -18.13
C THR A 158 10.58 -0.88 -17.97
N LEU A 159 10.55 -1.63 -16.88
CA LEU A 159 9.56 -2.71 -16.67
C LEU A 159 8.36 -2.31 -15.81
N PHE A 160 8.57 -1.39 -14.86
CA PHE A 160 7.53 -0.98 -13.92
C PHE A 160 6.93 0.38 -14.25
N GLY A 161 7.58 1.14 -15.13
CA GLY A 161 7.04 2.39 -15.68
C GLY A 161 7.17 3.55 -14.72
N ARG A 162 6.04 4.26 -14.56
CA ARG A 162 5.95 5.58 -13.94
C ARG A 162 6.31 5.58 -12.45
N ASN A 163 6.77 6.74 -11.99
CA ASN A 163 7.04 7.03 -10.58
C ASN A 163 8.01 6.06 -9.89
N THR A 164 9.02 5.57 -10.64
CA THR A 164 10.00 4.61 -10.16
C THR A 164 11.46 5.08 -10.20
N PRO A 165 11.78 6.39 -10.24
CA PRO A 165 13.20 6.82 -10.30
C PRO A 165 13.98 6.49 -9.03
N ALA A 166 13.34 6.43 -7.87
CA ALA A 166 13.98 6.04 -6.61
C ALA A 166 13.97 4.52 -6.39
N GLY A 167 12.93 3.85 -6.86
CA GLY A 167 12.74 2.42 -6.68
C GLY A 167 11.27 2.01 -6.51
N ILE A 168 11.09 0.78 -6.04
CA ILE A 168 9.77 0.15 -5.88
C ILE A 168 9.70 -0.56 -4.54
N VAL A 169 8.51 -0.51 -3.91
CA VAL A 169 8.09 -1.45 -2.86
C VAL A 169 7.04 -2.37 -3.47
N LYS A 170 7.40 -3.63 -3.69
CA LYS A 170 6.51 -4.65 -4.25
C LYS A 170 5.98 -5.54 -3.13
N ILE A 171 4.67 -5.78 -3.14
CA ILE A 171 3.95 -6.56 -2.14
C ILE A 171 3.21 -7.66 -2.87
N ASP A 172 3.56 -8.91 -2.59
CA ASP A 172 2.89 -10.08 -3.12
C ASP A 172 2.04 -10.72 -2.01
N THR A 173 0.74 -10.85 -2.25
CA THR A 173 -0.19 -11.46 -1.31
C THR A 173 -0.22 -12.98 -1.47
N VAL A 174 -0.62 -13.69 -0.40
CA VAL A 174 -0.77 -15.14 -0.46
C VAL A 174 -1.89 -15.50 -1.44
N LYS A 175 -1.58 -16.34 -2.43
CA LYS A 175 -2.53 -16.78 -3.45
C LYS A 175 -3.26 -18.06 -3.03
N PRO A 176 -4.48 -18.31 -3.58
CA PRO A 176 -5.16 -19.58 -3.39
C PRO A 176 -4.33 -20.75 -3.95
N GLY A 177 -4.14 -21.79 -3.15
CA GLY A 177 -3.50 -23.05 -3.56
C GLY A 177 -4.50 -24.21 -3.67
N ASP A 178 -4.03 -25.38 -4.12
CA ASP A 178 -4.87 -26.57 -4.31
C ASP A 178 -5.18 -27.33 -3.02
N GLU A 179 -4.61 -26.91 -1.89
CA GLU A 179 -4.82 -27.53 -0.59
C GLU A 179 -5.56 -26.58 0.35
N PHE A 180 -6.35 -27.16 1.27
CA PHE A 180 -6.93 -26.39 2.36
C PHE A 180 -5.84 -25.85 3.27
N ALA A 181 -5.81 -24.52 3.45
CA ALA A 181 -4.83 -23.87 4.28
C ALA A 181 -5.48 -22.76 5.11
N VAL A 182 -5.02 -22.60 6.35
CA VAL A 182 -5.46 -21.54 7.26
C VAL A 182 -4.22 -20.92 7.90
N ASN A 183 -4.17 -19.62 7.91
CA ASN A 183 -3.20 -18.87 8.70
C ASN A 183 -3.91 -17.71 9.39
N GLY A 184 -3.38 -17.24 10.49
CA GLY A 184 -3.89 -16.08 11.18
C GLY A 184 -3.05 -15.69 12.37
N SER A 185 -3.23 -14.47 12.82
CA SER A 185 -2.62 -13.93 14.03
C SER A 185 -3.66 -13.19 14.88
N LEU A 186 -3.38 -13.12 16.15
CA LEU A 186 -4.11 -12.33 17.13
C LEU A 186 -3.09 -11.67 18.06
N SER A 187 -3.12 -10.36 18.15
CA SER A 187 -2.28 -9.62 19.09
C SER A 187 -3.10 -8.68 19.97
N TYR A 188 -2.59 -8.46 21.16
CA TYR A 188 -3.13 -7.49 22.12
C TYR A 188 -1.97 -6.68 22.72
N GLY A 189 -2.11 -5.37 22.77
CA GLY A 189 -1.07 -4.45 23.21
C GLY A 189 -1.57 -3.31 24.08
N THR A 190 -0.69 -2.33 24.32
CA THR A 190 -0.99 -1.11 25.06
C THR A 190 -2.13 -0.32 24.40
N PHE A 191 -2.85 0.48 25.20
CA PHE A 191 -4.01 1.27 24.77
C PHE A 191 -5.11 0.40 24.15
N ASN A 192 -5.33 -0.79 24.70
CA ASN A 192 -6.28 -1.78 24.20
C ASN A 192 -6.13 -2.07 22.70
N THR A 193 -4.90 -1.97 22.17
CA THR A 193 -4.65 -2.31 20.78
C THR A 193 -4.95 -3.78 20.54
N VAL A 194 -5.88 -4.05 19.63
CA VAL A 194 -6.19 -5.40 19.13
C VAL A 194 -5.87 -5.45 17.65
N SER A 195 -5.22 -6.51 17.21
CA SER A 195 -5.05 -6.82 15.81
C SER A 195 -5.38 -8.29 15.56
N ILE A 196 -6.25 -8.53 14.60
CA ILE A 196 -6.61 -9.87 14.13
C ILE A 196 -6.48 -9.87 12.61
N ASP A 197 -5.67 -10.75 12.08
CA ASP A 197 -5.58 -10.96 10.64
C ASP A 197 -5.48 -12.45 10.30
N GLY A 198 -5.81 -12.78 9.05
CA GLY A 198 -5.65 -14.14 8.57
C GLY A 198 -6.29 -14.41 7.24
N GLY A 199 -6.10 -15.63 6.76
CA GLY A 199 -6.66 -16.10 5.50
C GLY A 199 -6.99 -17.59 5.53
N VAL A 200 -7.98 -17.95 4.74
CA VAL A 200 -8.42 -19.33 4.53
C VAL A 200 -8.44 -19.63 3.04
N THR A 201 -7.72 -20.67 2.63
CA THR A 201 -7.77 -21.23 1.28
C THR A 201 -8.67 -22.46 1.28
N VAL A 202 -9.61 -22.50 0.34
CA VAL A 202 -10.51 -23.61 0.12
C VAL A 202 -10.42 -24.06 -1.35
N PRO A 203 -9.95 -25.27 -1.64
CA PRO A 203 -10.06 -25.86 -2.98
C PRO A 203 -11.54 -26.12 -3.27
N LEU A 204 -12.12 -25.38 -4.23
CA LEU A 204 -13.52 -25.55 -4.63
C LEU A 204 -13.72 -26.76 -5.54
N VAL A 205 -12.82 -26.91 -6.49
CA VAL A 205 -12.72 -28.04 -7.40
C VAL A 205 -11.25 -28.42 -7.50
N PRO A 206 -10.83 -29.59 -6.98
CA PRO A 206 -9.43 -29.99 -6.97
C PRO A 206 -8.77 -29.91 -8.35
N GLY A 207 -7.63 -29.23 -8.44
CA GLY A 207 -6.87 -29.01 -9.66
C GLY A 207 -7.51 -28.05 -10.68
N LEU A 208 -8.65 -27.43 -10.37
CA LEU A 208 -9.34 -26.51 -11.28
C LEU A 208 -9.61 -25.14 -10.64
N ALA A 209 -10.10 -25.10 -9.41
CA ALA A 209 -10.53 -23.84 -8.81
C ALA A 209 -10.32 -23.79 -7.30
N SER A 210 -9.73 -22.73 -6.81
CA SER A 210 -9.47 -22.47 -5.39
C SER A 210 -9.89 -21.05 -5.02
N LEU A 211 -10.46 -20.90 -3.83
CA LEU A 211 -10.86 -19.63 -3.24
C LEU A 211 -9.98 -19.34 -2.01
N ARG A 212 -9.49 -18.11 -1.89
CA ARG A 212 -8.91 -17.61 -0.66
C ARG A 212 -9.68 -16.39 -0.19
N VAL A 213 -10.04 -16.36 1.09
CA VAL A 213 -10.63 -15.20 1.75
C VAL A 213 -9.72 -14.82 2.89
N SER A 214 -9.30 -13.56 2.92
CA SER A 214 -8.43 -13.00 3.93
C SER A 214 -9.05 -11.76 4.55
N GLY A 215 -8.74 -11.47 5.80
CA GLY A 215 -9.26 -10.32 6.49
C GLY A 215 -8.31 -9.77 7.54
N LEU A 216 -8.49 -8.50 7.85
CA LEU A 216 -7.82 -7.74 8.89
C LEU A 216 -8.86 -6.95 9.68
N TRP A 217 -8.74 -6.97 11.00
CA TRP A 217 -9.39 -6.03 11.89
C TRP A 217 -8.40 -5.56 12.94
N GLN A 218 -8.24 -4.24 13.03
CA GLN A 218 -7.37 -3.59 13.99
C GLN A 218 -8.09 -2.45 14.68
N GLN A 219 -7.83 -2.27 15.96
CA GLN A 219 -8.28 -1.09 16.69
C GLN A 219 -7.27 -0.72 17.77
N ARG A 220 -7.31 0.55 18.17
CA ARG A 220 -6.62 1.10 19.33
C ARG A 220 -7.49 2.18 19.95
N ASP A 221 -7.56 2.23 21.27
CA ASP A 221 -8.20 3.32 21.99
C ASP A 221 -7.36 4.60 21.91
N ASN A 222 -8.01 5.74 22.05
CA ASN A 222 -7.30 7.00 22.24
C ASN A 222 -6.47 6.94 23.54
N TRP A 223 -5.36 7.67 23.57
CA TRP A 223 -4.42 7.64 24.69
C TRP A 223 -3.62 8.95 24.87
N VAL A 224 -3.88 9.93 24.03
CA VAL A 224 -3.22 11.23 24.07
C VAL A 224 -4.22 12.28 24.51
N ASP A 225 -3.82 13.06 25.49
CA ASP A 225 -4.62 14.13 26.09
C ASP A 225 -4.49 15.43 25.30
N ASN A 226 -5.53 16.26 25.37
CA ASN A 226 -5.45 17.63 24.93
C ASN A 226 -5.28 18.58 26.14
N GLY A 227 -4.04 18.98 26.42
CA GLY A 227 -3.74 19.86 27.54
C GLY A 227 -4.27 21.30 27.36
N PHE A 228 -4.69 21.70 26.15
CA PHE A 228 -5.33 22.99 25.88
C PHE A 228 -6.81 22.98 26.28
N THR A 229 -7.54 21.94 25.90
CA THR A 229 -8.98 21.78 26.24
C THR A 229 -9.19 21.13 27.61
N GLY A 230 -8.20 20.42 28.13
CA GLY A 230 -8.29 19.62 29.36
C GLY A 230 -9.04 18.30 29.17
N GLU A 231 -9.19 17.84 27.93
CA GLU A 231 -9.81 16.55 27.63
C GLU A 231 -8.74 15.43 27.66
N GLU A 232 -9.08 14.33 28.32
CA GLU A 232 -8.19 13.15 28.45
C GLU A 232 -8.55 12.10 27.38
N ASP A 233 -7.54 11.36 26.89
CA ASP A 233 -7.69 10.22 25.97
C ASP A 233 -8.48 10.57 24.68
N VAL A 234 -8.18 11.68 24.02
CA VAL A 234 -8.94 12.15 22.85
C VAL A 234 -8.27 11.87 21.51
N TYR A 235 -6.97 11.53 21.49
CA TYR A 235 -6.22 11.28 20.27
C TYR A 235 -5.42 9.97 20.29
N GLY A 236 -4.95 9.56 19.08
CA GLY A 236 -4.05 8.43 18.89
C GLY A 236 -4.75 7.09 18.64
N GLY A 237 -6.09 7.07 18.71
CA GLY A 237 -6.89 5.88 18.42
C GLY A 237 -7.19 5.70 16.92
N TYR A 238 -7.62 4.49 16.56
CA TYR A 238 -8.10 4.15 15.23
C TYR A 238 -8.90 2.85 15.23
N SER A 239 -9.70 2.65 14.19
CA SER A 239 -10.32 1.39 13.80
C SER A 239 -10.10 1.16 12.31
N GLU A 240 -9.63 -0.01 11.93
CA GLU A 240 -9.37 -0.37 10.55
C GLU A 240 -9.85 -1.78 10.27
N ILE A 241 -10.66 -1.92 9.22
CA ILE A 241 -11.11 -3.22 8.71
C ILE A 241 -10.73 -3.34 7.24
N ALA A 242 -10.22 -4.48 6.85
CA ALA A 242 -9.95 -4.79 5.45
C ALA A 242 -10.26 -6.25 5.15
N GLY A 243 -10.59 -6.51 3.89
CA GLY A 243 -10.86 -7.85 3.41
C GLY A 243 -10.40 -8.05 1.98
N ARG A 244 -10.05 -9.28 1.62
CA ARG A 244 -9.71 -9.67 0.26
C ARG A 244 -10.28 -11.05 -0.05
N ALA A 245 -10.90 -11.19 -1.22
CA ALA A 245 -11.33 -12.46 -1.77
C ALA A 245 -10.62 -12.70 -3.10
N GLN A 246 -10.01 -13.87 -3.25
CA GLN A 246 -9.26 -14.27 -4.46
C GLN A 246 -9.78 -15.59 -4.98
N LEU A 247 -10.14 -15.63 -6.26
CA LEU A 247 -10.54 -16.86 -6.97
C LEU A 247 -9.47 -17.19 -8.00
N PHE A 248 -8.82 -18.33 -7.84
CA PHE A 248 -7.84 -18.86 -8.78
C PHE A 248 -8.45 -20.03 -9.56
N VAL A 249 -8.36 -19.98 -10.87
CA VAL A 249 -8.94 -20.99 -11.77
C VAL A 249 -7.91 -21.40 -12.81
N THR A 250 -7.70 -22.70 -12.97
CA THR A 250 -6.80 -23.32 -13.95
C THR A 250 -7.59 -24.22 -14.92
N PRO A 251 -8.28 -23.63 -15.93
CA PRO A 251 -9.12 -24.39 -16.85
C PRO A 251 -8.34 -25.42 -17.69
N SER A 252 -7.03 -25.24 -17.79
CA SER A 252 -6.09 -26.17 -18.43
C SER A 252 -4.69 -25.96 -17.88
N ASP A 253 -3.77 -26.88 -18.15
CA ASP A 253 -2.35 -26.77 -17.77
C ASP A 253 -1.65 -25.52 -18.35
N ARG A 254 -2.29 -24.88 -19.34
CA ARG A 254 -1.75 -23.70 -20.04
C ARG A 254 -2.41 -22.39 -19.66
N LEU A 255 -3.54 -22.43 -18.99
CA LEU A 255 -4.32 -21.22 -18.68
C LEU A 255 -4.58 -21.13 -17.19
N SER A 256 -4.17 -20.03 -16.58
CA SER A 256 -4.55 -19.68 -15.22
C SER A 256 -5.19 -18.29 -15.17
N ILE A 257 -6.17 -18.13 -14.29
CA ILE A 257 -6.92 -16.91 -14.08
C ILE A 257 -7.00 -16.64 -12.57
N LEU A 258 -6.57 -15.49 -12.13
CA LEU A 258 -6.70 -15.02 -10.75
C LEU A 258 -7.56 -13.75 -10.74
N GLY A 259 -8.76 -13.86 -10.16
CA GLY A 259 -9.60 -12.70 -9.83
C GLY A 259 -9.43 -12.33 -8.37
N SER A 260 -9.31 -11.05 -8.06
CA SER A 260 -9.18 -10.53 -6.71
C SER A 260 -10.10 -9.33 -6.50
N TYR A 261 -10.72 -9.25 -5.33
CA TYR A 261 -11.44 -8.07 -4.87
C TYR A 261 -11.07 -7.78 -3.42
N ALA A 262 -10.60 -6.56 -3.17
CA ALA A 262 -10.16 -6.11 -1.87
C ALA A 262 -10.88 -4.83 -1.46
N VAL A 263 -11.14 -4.69 -0.16
CA VAL A 263 -11.81 -3.54 0.45
C VAL A 263 -11.09 -3.10 1.71
N ARG A 264 -11.18 -1.81 2.01
CA ARG A 264 -10.67 -1.19 3.23
C ARG A 264 -11.67 -0.17 3.75
N ASP A 265 -11.81 -0.08 5.07
CA ASP A 265 -12.47 1.01 5.79
C ASP A 265 -11.58 1.39 6.99
N LEU A 266 -11.10 2.62 7.00
CA LEU A 266 -10.27 3.21 8.04
C LEU A 266 -11.03 4.37 8.67
N ASP A 267 -11.20 4.31 9.99
CA ASP A 267 -11.60 5.43 10.85
C ASP A 267 -10.48 5.66 11.87
N GLY A 268 -9.68 6.68 11.64
CA GLY A 268 -8.47 6.97 12.38
C GLY A 268 -8.24 8.45 12.58
N GLN A 269 -7.01 8.79 12.85
CA GLN A 269 -6.59 10.16 13.10
C GLN A 269 -5.36 10.53 12.29
N SER A 270 -5.25 11.82 11.96
CA SER A 270 -4.07 12.41 11.34
C SER A 270 -2.89 12.38 12.31
N THR A 271 -1.69 12.59 11.77
CA THR A 271 -0.47 12.64 12.57
C THR A 271 -0.54 13.77 13.62
N LEU A 272 -0.11 13.46 14.83
CA LEU A 272 -0.07 14.43 15.92
C LEU A 272 1.22 15.22 15.86
N PHE A 273 1.12 16.49 15.49
CA PHE A 273 2.22 17.45 15.55
C PHE A 273 2.33 18.06 16.94
N ARG A 274 3.46 18.68 17.25
CA ARG A 274 3.69 19.37 18.52
C ARG A 274 4.51 20.62 18.29
N ALA A 275 3.95 21.76 18.64
CA ALA A 275 4.61 23.06 18.54
C ALA A 275 5.61 23.29 19.69
N ASN A 276 6.68 24.06 19.38
CA ASN A 276 7.62 24.59 20.37
C ASN A 276 8.31 23.54 21.27
N ILE A 277 8.49 22.32 20.77
CA ILE A 277 9.09 21.20 21.53
C ILE A 277 10.61 21.10 21.39
N LEU A 278 11.23 21.90 20.53
CA LEU A 278 12.68 21.88 20.31
C LEU A 278 13.38 23.03 21.05
N GLY A 279 14.58 22.77 21.51
CA GLY A 279 15.44 23.77 22.10
C GLY A 279 15.91 24.82 21.08
N PRO A 280 16.16 26.06 21.47
CA PRO A 280 16.63 27.10 20.57
C PRO A 280 17.97 26.76 19.92
N GLY A 281 17.97 26.61 18.57
CA GLY A 281 19.17 26.36 17.79
C GLY A 281 19.72 24.92 17.82
N ASN A 282 18.97 23.99 18.36
CA ASN A 282 19.29 22.56 18.35
C ASN A 282 18.04 21.70 18.11
N ASN A 283 18.22 20.37 18.05
CA ASN A 283 17.13 19.39 17.89
C ASN A 283 16.83 18.63 19.19
N ASP A 284 17.29 19.13 20.34
CA ASP A 284 16.98 18.51 21.61
C ASP A 284 15.55 18.87 22.03
N LEU A 285 14.83 17.89 22.57
CA LEU A 285 13.50 18.12 23.12
C LEU A 285 13.61 18.99 24.37
N ASN A 286 12.73 19.98 24.50
CA ASN A 286 12.63 20.85 25.66
C ASN A 286 11.49 20.42 26.60
N ASP A 287 11.28 21.17 27.70
CA ASP A 287 10.28 20.89 28.72
C ASP A 287 8.82 20.97 28.25
N ASN A 288 8.57 21.49 27.03
CA ASN A 288 7.23 21.53 26.44
C ASN A 288 6.84 20.18 25.78
N TYR A 289 7.83 19.30 25.57
CA TYR A 289 7.52 18.00 25.00
C TYR A 289 6.93 17.07 26.03
N ASP A 290 5.75 16.57 25.76
CA ASP A 290 5.14 15.44 26.43
C ASP A 290 4.69 14.43 25.36
N ARG A 291 4.95 13.15 25.61
CA ARG A 291 4.57 12.09 24.68
C ARG A 291 3.06 11.92 24.59
N ASP A 292 2.42 12.03 25.73
CA ASP A 292 1.02 11.64 25.96
C ASP A 292 0.09 12.88 25.94
N THR A 293 0.64 14.09 25.66
CA THR A 293 -0.13 15.34 25.63
C THR A 293 0.16 16.16 24.40
N VAL A 294 -0.87 16.75 23.81
CA VAL A 294 -0.82 17.80 22.78
C VAL A 294 -1.61 19.03 23.26
N PHE A 295 -1.44 20.19 22.59
CA PHE A 295 -2.08 21.44 22.99
C PHE A 295 -2.84 22.06 21.81
N TYR A 296 -3.81 21.33 21.29
CA TYR A 296 -4.57 21.66 20.08
C TYR A 296 -5.79 22.53 20.36
N ASP A 297 -5.98 23.59 19.57
CA ASP A 297 -7.18 24.39 19.59
C ASP A 297 -8.27 23.92 18.59
N ALA A 298 -7.96 22.97 17.73
CA ALA A 298 -8.90 22.35 16.80
C ALA A 298 -10.06 21.60 17.48
N GLY A 299 -10.06 21.46 18.81
CA GLY A 299 -11.18 20.96 19.60
C GLY A 299 -11.51 19.48 19.33
N GLY A 300 -10.53 18.59 19.36
CA GLY A 300 -10.70 17.13 19.21
C GLY A 300 -10.90 16.66 17.77
N ARG A 301 -10.81 17.55 16.79
CA ARG A 301 -10.97 17.22 15.37
C ARG A 301 -9.63 16.93 14.74
N ASN A 302 -9.31 15.66 14.61
CA ASN A 302 -8.07 15.19 14.00
C ASN A 302 -8.33 13.92 13.18
N GLU A 303 -9.53 13.83 12.58
CA GLU A 303 -9.96 12.63 11.86
C GLU A 303 -9.15 12.37 10.60
N ALA A 304 -8.95 11.07 10.29
CA ALA A 304 -8.46 10.56 9.02
C ALA A 304 -9.25 9.30 8.65
N ALA A 305 -10.32 9.50 7.88
CA ALA A 305 -11.24 8.44 7.48
C ALA A 305 -11.12 8.17 5.98
N TYR A 306 -10.80 6.94 5.59
CA TYR A 306 -10.55 6.55 4.20
C TYR A 306 -11.17 5.20 3.89
N LYS A 307 -11.77 5.09 2.72
CA LYS A 307 -12.26 3.83 2.16
C LYS A 307 -11.58 3.57 0.84
N ALA A 308 -11.31 2.31 0.55
CA ALA A 308 -10.77 1.90 -0.73
C ALA A 308 -11.36 0.56 -1.17
N GLN A 309 -11.46 0.38 -2.48
CA GLN A 309 -11.79 -0.90 -3.09
C GLN A 309 -10.93 -1.11 -4.33
N ILE A 310 -10.49 -2.35 -4.53
CA ILE A 310 -9.60 -2.71 -5.62
C ILE A 310 -10.10 -4.03 -6.22
N ALA A 311 -10.36 -4.04 -7.52
CA ALA A 311 -10.70 -5.23 -8.28
C ALA A 311 -9.58 -5.52 -9.27
N THR A 312 -9.09 -6.76 -9.32
CA THR A 312 -8.01 -7.17 -10.23
C THR A 312 -8.33 -8.50 -10.90
N ALA A 313 -8.00 -8.61 -12.17
CA ALA A 313 -8.02 -9.86 -12.91
C ALA A 313 -6.66 -10.08 -13.60
N LYS A 314 -5.99 -11.19 -13.29
CA LYS A 314 -4.76 -11.62 -13.93
C LYS A 314 -5.02 -12.91 -14.70
N VAL A 315 -4.59 -12.94 -15.95
CA VAL A 315 -4.69 -14.09 -16.83
C VAL A 315 -3.30 -14.40 -17.36
N ASP A 316 -2.83 -15.63 -17.12
CA ASP A 316 -1.58 -16.13 -17.68
C ASP A 316 -1.89 -17.29 -18.64
N TYR A 317 -1.35 -17.23 -19.88
CA TYR A 317 -1.49 -18.26 -20.90
C TYR A 317 -0.10 -18.69 -21.38
N ASP A 318 0.21 -19.97 -21.18
CA ASP A 318 1.44 -20.60 -21.65
C ASP A 318 1.28 -21.07 -23.11
N ALA A 319 2.00 -20.43 -24.02
CA ALA A 319 2.05 -20.76 -25.44
C ALA A 319 3.29 -21.63 -25.79
N ASP A 320 3.85 -22.39 -24.85
CA ASP A 320 5.07 -23.21 -24.92
C ASP A 320 6.36 -22.40 -25.09
N PHE A 321 6.44 -21.50 -26.06
CA PHE A 321 7.63 -20.66 -26.30
C PHE A 321 7.63 -19.35 -25.50
N ALA A 322 6.47 -18.91 -25.03
CA ALA A 322 6.28 -17.67 -24.29
C ALA A 322 5.01 -17.73 -23.44
N THR A 323 5.00 -17.00 -22.33
CA THR A 323 3.82 -16.77 -21.50
C THR A 323 3.24 -15.39 -21.81
N LEU A 324 1.94 -15.39 -22.16
CA LEU A 324 1.14 -14.16 -22.26
C LEU A 324 0.50 -13.89 -20.90
N THR A 325 0.78 -12.74 -20.33
CA THR A 325 0.16 -12.24 -19.10
C THR A 325 -0.71 -11.01 -19.41
N SER A 326 -1.95 -11.01 -18.94
CA SER A 326 -2.84 -9.84 -18.96
C SER A 326 -3.27 -9.51 -17.54
N ILE A 327 -3.12 -8.24 -17.13
CA ILE A 327 -3.48 -7.75 -15.80
C ILE A 327 -4.38 -6.53 -15.98
N THR A 328 -5.61 -6.65 -15.51
CA THR A 328 -6.59 -5.56 -15.48
C THR A 328 -6.88 -5.21 -14.05
N SER A 329 -6.84 -3.94 -13.69
CA SER A 329 -7.21 -3.51 -12.34
C SER A 329 -8.03 -2.22 -12.38
N TRP A 330 -8.96 -2.15 -11.46
CA TRP A 330 -9.70 -0.96 -11.12
C TRP A 330 -9.59 -0.73 -9.63
N ALA A 331 -9.34 0.53 -9.23
CA ALA A 331 -9.26 0.95 -7.85
C ALA A 331 -10.04 2.25 -7.66
N ASP A 332 -10.70 2.35 -6.53
CA ASP A 332 -11.47 3.50 -6.10
C ASP A 332 -11.14 3.80 -4.64
N THR A 333 -10.98 5.06 -4.31
CA THR A 333 -10.79 5.49 -2.92
C THR A 333 -11.43 6.83 -2.67
N GLU A 334 -12.13 6.92 -1.57
CA GLU A 334 -12.67 8.15 -1.02
C GLU A 334 -12.13 8.37 0.39
N GLY A 335 -11.92 9.63 0.77
CA GLY A 335 -11.45 9.89 2.11
C GLY A 335 -11.46 11.36 2.49
N ARG A 336 -11.30 11.57 3.78
CA ARG A 336 -11.16 12.89 4.36
C ARG A 336 -10.24 12.84 5.55
N SER A 337 -9.52 13.93 5.76
CA SER A 337 -8.73 14.15 6.95
C SER A 337 -8.88 15.57 7.45
N ARG A 338 -8.65 15.75 8.73
CA ARG A 338 -8.41 17.04 9.36
C ARG A 338 -7.21 16.89 10.28
N GLY A 339 -6.30 17.84 10.24
CA GLY A 339 -5.13 17.85 11.10
C GLY A 339 -4.85 19.23 11.64
N ASP A 340 -4.50 19.30 12.91
CA ASP A 340 -3.86 20.46 13.53
C ASP A 340 -2.39 20.40 13.14
N ILE A 341 -2.05 21.02 11.98
CA ILE A 341 -0.72 20.86 11.37
C ILE A 341 0.34 21.77 11.99
N ASP A 342 -0.04 22.81 12.73
CA ASP A 342 0.90 23.61 13.51
C ASP A 342 1.25 22.97 14.86
N GLY A 343 0.44 22.02 15.31
CA GLY A 343 0.66 21.30 16.56
C GLY A 343 0.42 22.14 17.79
N GLY A 344 -0.43 23.20 17.71
CA GLY A 344 -0.52 24.20 18.75
C GLY A 344 -1.88 24.85 18.96
N ASN A 345 -1.84 26.08 19.47
CA ASN A 345 -3.02 26.88 19.76
C ASN A 345 -2.69 28.38 19.80
N LEU A 346 -3.72 29.22 19.69
CA LEU A 346 -3.60 30.67 19.65
C LEU A 346 -3.44 31.36 21.03
N VAL A 347 -3.35 30.58 22.12
CA VAL A 347 -3.23 31.10 23.49
C VAL A 347 -1.80 30.94 24.00
N THR A 348 -1.33 31.86 24.81
CA THR A 348 0.02 31.78 25.40
C THR A 348 0.19 30.57 26.29
N GLY A 349 1.37 29.93 26.21
CA GLY A 349 1.70 28.72 26.97
C GLY A 349 2.35 27.64 26.10
N PRO A 350 2.43 26.41 26.57
CA PRO A 350 2.86 25.29 25.74
C PRO A 350 2.01 25.20 24.47
N GLY A 351 2.64 25.01 23.32
CA GLY A 351 1.93 24.93 22.04
C GLY A 351 1.47 26.28 21.46
N PHE A 352 1.84 27.44 22.01
CA PHE A 352 1.45 28.75 21.43
C PHE A 352 2.00 28.94 20.01
N ILE A 353 1.10 29.18 19.06
CA ILE A 353 1.39 29.56 17.66
C ILE A 353 0.56 30.82 17.34
N PRO A 354 1.13 31.85 16.71
CA PRO A 354 0.45 33.15 16.51
C PRO A 354 -0.59 33.14 15.34
N PHE A 355 -0.82 32.04 14.69
CA PHE A 355 -1.80 31.89 13.59
C PHE A 355 -2.32 30.44 13.55
N PRO A 356 -3.61 30.23 13.19
CA PRO A 356 -4.15 28.89 13.05
C PRO A 356 -3.63 28.24 11.76
N SER A 357 -3.39 26.93 11.79
CA SER A 357 -2.96 26.18 10.62
C SER A 357 -3.59 24.80 10.51
N ASP A 358 -4.81 24.66 11.00
CA ASP A 358 -5.63 23.46 10.74
C ASP A 358 -5.86 23.30 9.24
N THR A 359 -5.76 22.08 8.77
CA THR A 359 -6.03 21.75 7.38
C THR A 359 -7.02 20.60 7.29
N GLN A 360 -7.96 20.72 6.37
CA GLN A 360 -8.92 19.67 6.03
C GLN A 360 -8.70 19.29 4.58
N ASP A 361 -8.58 17.98 4.33
CA ASP A 361 -8.47 17.44 2.98
C ASP A 361 -9.59 16.43 2.74
N SER A 362 -10.06 16.38 1.50
CA SER A 362 -10.87 15.27 1.00
C SER A 362 -10.38 14.84 -0.37
N ILE A 363 -10.50 13.56 -0.64
CA ILE A 363 -10.14 12.96 -1.92
C ILE A 363 -11.26 12.05 -2.40
N ASP A 364 -11.48 12.07 -3.71
CA ASP A 364 -12.28 11.12 -4.47
C ASP A 364 -11.47 10.71 -5.69
N LEU A 365 -11.12 9.43 -5.80
CA LEU A 365 -10.19 8.93 -6.81
C LEU A 365 -10.71 7.66 -7.46
N ASN A 366 -10.60 7.63 -8.79
CA ASN A 366 -10.79 6.44 -9.60
C ASN A 366 -9.54 6.17 -10.43
N GLN A 367 -9.11 4.90 -10.47
CA GLN A 367 -7.92 4.48 -11.22
C GLN A 367 -8.20 3.19 -11.98
N PHE A 368 -7.85 3.15 -13.25
CA PHE A 368 -7.88 1.95 -14.09
C PHE A 368 -6.49 1.66 -14.65
N THR A 369 -6.10 0.38 -14.67
CA THR A 369 -4.84 -0.06 -15.30
C THR A 369 -5.05 -1.32 -16.12
N GLN A 370 -4.35 -1.41 -17.25
CA GLN A 370 -4.27 -2.60 -18.08
C GLN A 370 -2.82 -2.84 -18.50
N GLU A 371 -2.28 -4.00 -18.18
CA GLU A 371 -0.99 -4.46 -18.70
C GLU A 371 -1.20 -5.72 -19.54
N VAL A 372 -0.53 -5.79 -20.69
CA VAL A 372 -0.41 -7.02 -21.48
C VAL A 372 1.07 -7.25 -21.76
N ARG A 373 1.56 -8.42 -21.40
CA ARG A 373 2.99 -8.77 -21.49
C ARG A 373 3.15 -10.16 -22.09
N LEU A 374 4.12 -10.31 -23.00
CA LEU A 374 4.57 -11.57 -23.54
C LEU A 374 6.04 -11.76 -23.16
N ALA A 375 6.36 -12.85 -22.46
CA ALA A 375 7.69 -13.15 -21.98
C ALA A 375 8.13 -14.55 -22.41
N SER A 376 9.37 -14.71 -22.90
CA SER A 376 9.90 -16.02 -23.32
C SER A 376 9.91 -17.02 -22.17
N ASN A 377 9.54 -18.28 -22.40
CA ASN A 377 9.62 -19.38 -21.44
C ASN A 377 11.01 -20.07 -21.43
N SER A 378 11.95 -19.57 -22.24
CA SER A 378 13.26 -20.17 -22.39
C SER A 378 14.15 -19.85 -21.19
N ASN A 379 14.70 -20.85 -20.52
CA ASN A 379 15.84 -20.76 -19.62
C ASN A 379 17.17 -20.83 -20.40
N GLY A 380 17.13 -20.51 -21.71
CA GLY A 380 18.26 -20.50 -22.62
C GLY A 380 19.11 -19.26 -22.50
N PRO A 381 20.17 -19.15 -23.31
CA PRO A 381 21.07 -18.00 -23.30
C PRO A 381 20.42 -16.70 -23.78
N PHE A 382 19.18 -16.75 -24.28
CA PHE A 382 18.44 -15.61 -24.78
C PHE A 382 17.04 -15.56 -24.18
N GLU A 383 16.78 -14.51 -23.42
CA GLU A 383 15.49 -14.22 -22.78
C GLU A 383 14.96 -12.89 -23.27
N TRP A 384 13.67 -12.79 -23.45
CA TRP A 384 13.05 -11.53 -23.86
C TRP A 384 11.67 -11.36 -23.25
N GLN A 385 11.23 -10.12 -23.15
CA GLN A 385 9.86 -9.74 -22.82
C GLN A 385 9.49 -8.45 -23.56
N VAL A 386 8.22 -8.38 -23.96
CA VAL A 386 7.62 -7.18 -24.55
C VAL A 386 6.25 -6.97 -23.95
N GLY A 387 5.80 -5.73 -23.85
CA GLY A 387 4.49 -5.44 -23.30
C GLY A 387 3.96 -4.08 -23.65
N GLY A 388 2.68 -3.91 -23.37
CA GLY A 388 1.96 -2.65 -23.40
C GLY A 388 1.30 -2.39 -22.07
N PHE A 389 1.20 -1.12 -21.71
CA PHE A 389 0.58 -0.66 -20.47
C PHE A 389 -0.34 0.52 -20.78
N TYR A 390 -1.52 0.52 -20.18
CA TYR A 390 -2.48 1.62 -20.18
C TYR A 390 -2.84 1.98 -18.75
N PHE A 391 -2.97 3.26 -18.49
CA PHE A 391 -3.30 3.83 -17.21
C PHE A 391 -4.28 4.99 -17.42
N ASP A 392 -5.31 5.02 -16.61
CA ASP A 392 -6.27 6.11 -16.55
C ASP A 392 -6.57 6.40 -15.08
N SER A 393 -6.51 7.67 -14.69
CA SER A 393 -6.81 8.09 -13.32
C SER A 393 -7.45 9.45 -13.33
N ASP A 394 -8.53 9.57 -12.58
CA ASP A 394 -9.27 10.80 -12.32
C ASP A 394 -9.41 10.97 -10.82
N PHE A 395 -9.03 12.13 -10.30
CA PHE A 395 -9.24 12.42 -8.89
C PHE A 395 -9.43 13.90 -8.60
N ASP A 396 -10.22 14.14 -7.57
CA ASP A 396 -10.45 15.44 -6.96
C ASP A 396 -9.85 15.47 -5.55
N VAL A 397 -9.00 16.47 -5.28
CA VAL A 397 -8.55 16.78 -3.92
C VAL A 397 -9.07 18.14 -3.54
N THR A 398 -9.84 18.24 -2.47
CA THR A 398 -10.31 19.51 -1.94
C THR A 398 -9.67 19.78 -0.59
N THR A 399 -8.96 20.90 -0.49
CA THR A 399 -8.25 21.36 0.71
C THR A 399 -8.85 22.66 1.24
N VAL A 400 -9.11 22.70 2.55
CA VAL A 400 -9.33 23.92 3.30
C VAL A 400 -8.09 24.12 4.17
N GLY A 401 -7.16 24.93 3.68
CA GLY A 401 -5.89 25.18 4.38
C GLY A 401 -6.02 26.28 5.41
N PHE A 402 -5.41 26.07 6.58
CA PHE A 402 -5.32 27.05 7.67
C PHE A 402 -6.67 27.62 8.13
N ASP A 403 -7.73 26.82 8.02
CA ASP A 403 -9.11 27.24 8.26
C ASP A 403 -9.56 28.51 7.48
N PHE A 404 -8.84 28.85 6.39
CA PHE A 404 -9.16 30.00 5.54
C PHE A 404 -9.98 29.57 4.30
N PRO A 405 -11.29 29.88 4.23
CA PRO A 405 -12.06 29.72 3.02
C PRO A 405 -11.69 30.78 1.95
N PRO A 406 -11.89 30.56 0.66
CA PRO A 406 -12.61 29.39 0.11
C PRO A 406 -11.74 28.15 0.04
N PRO A 407 -12.36 26.93 0.02
CA PRO A 407 -11.65 25.71 -0.28
C PRO A 407 -11.00 25.77 -1.65
N VAL A 408 -9.87 25.09 -1.79
CA VAL A 408 -9.19 24.90 -3.06
C VAL A 408 -9.41 23.46 -3.49
N THR A 409 -9.91 23.26 -4.70
CA THR A 409 -10.07 21.94 -5.30
C THR A 409 -9.09 21.79 -6.46
N VAL A 410 -8.34 20.71 -6.43
CA VAL A 410 -7.50 20.24 -7.52
C VAL A 410 -8.24 19.11 -8.22
N ASN A 411 -8.59 19.32 -9.50
CA ASN A 411 -9.07 18.25 -10.37
C ASN A 411 -7.87 17.79 -11.21
N HIS A 412 -7.59 16.51 -11.20
CA HIS A 412 -6.48 15.93 -11.91
C HIS A 412 -6.91 14.70 -12.70
N THR A 413 -6.75 14.74 -14.00
CA THR A 413 -6.89 13.57 -14.87
C THR A 413 -5.55 13.19 -15.46
N ASN A 414 -5.30 11.91 -15.66
CA ASN A 414 -4.06 11.41 -16.21
C ASN A 414 -4.32 10.15 -17.03
N GLU A 415 -4.24 10.27 -18.33
CA GLU A 415 -4.26 9.15 -19.26
C GLU A 415 -2.83 8.87 -19.75
N SER A 416 -2.41 7.61 -19.68
CA SER A 416 -1.06 7.21 -20.08
C SER A 416 -1.07 5.88 -20.80
N TRP A 417 -0.27 5.77 -21.86
CA TRP A 417 0.01 4.48 -22.45
C TRP A 417 1.51 4.30 -22.69
N ALA A 418 1.96 3.06 -22.69
CA ALA A 418 3.35 2.74 -22.95
C ALA A 418 3.51 1.41 -23.67
N VAL A 419 4.60 1.31 -24.44
CA VAL A 419 5.13 0.05 -24.94
C VAL A 419 6.55 -0.13 -24.44
N PHE A 420 6.90 -1.35 -24.05
CA PHE A 420 8.21 -1.65 -23.50
C PHE A 420 8.73 -3.00 -23.96
N GLY A 421 10.03 -3.18 -23.87
CA GLY A 421 10.68 -4.44 -24.13
C GLY A 421 12.03 -4.53 -23.50
N GLN A 422 12.43 -5.75 -23.15
CA GLN A 422 13.72 -6.09 -22.58
C GLN A 422 14.24 -7.37 -23.20
N VAL A 423 15.54 -7.42 -23.43
CA VAL A 423 16.25 -8.60 -23.92
C VAL A 423 17.45 -8.83 -23.02
N SER A 424 17.65 -10.06 -22.61
CA SER A 424 18.85 -10.52 -21.88
C SER A 424 19.53 -11.63 -22.67
N SER A 425 20.83 -11.59 -22.75
CA SER A 425 21.64 -12.62 -23.44
C SER A 425 22.84 -13.03 -22.59
N GLN A 426 22.99 -14.33 -22.37
CA GLN A 426 24.18 -14.91 -21.81
C GLN A 426 25.23 -15.01 -22.91
N VAL A 427 26.14 -14.02 -22.96
CA VAL A 427 27.19 -13.91 -24.01
C VAL A 427 28.32 -14.90 -23.74
N THR A 428 28.66 -15.08 -22.47
CA THR A 428 29.62 -16.10 -21.98
C THR A 428 29.12 -16.62 -20.64
N ASP A 429 29.71 -17.68 -20.12
CA ASP A 429 29.37 -18.22 -18.78
C ASP A 429 29.52 -17.17 -17.66
N ALA A 430 30.33 -16.14 -17.88
CA ALA A 430 30.59 -15.06 -16.91
C ALA A 430 29.94 -13.72 -17.26
N LEU A 431 29.28 -13.58 -18.42
CA LEU A 431 28.74 -12.30 -18.90
C LEU A 431 27.33 -12.45 -19.43
N LYS A 432 26.35 -11.92 -18.69
CA LYS A 432 24.98 -11.69 -19.13
C LYS A 432 24.81 -10.20 -19.45
N LEU A 433 24.31 -9.89 -20.65
CA LEU A 433 23.97 -8.53 -21.07
C LEU A 433 22.45 -8.40 -21.10
N THR A 434 21.95 -7.31 -20.50
CA THR A 434 20.52 -6.96 -20.50
C THR A 434 20.36 -5.56 -21.07
N GLY A 435 19.43 -5.38 -21.99
CA GLY A 435 19.05 -4.09 -22.55
C GLY A 435 17.54 -3.99 -22.62
N GLY A 436 16.98 -2.83 -22.28
CA GLY A 436 15.55 -2.58 -22.34
C GLY A 436 15.25 -1.16 -22.81
N LEU A 437 14.07 -1.01 -23.40
CA LEU A 437 13.53 0.26 -23.85
C LEU A 437 12.06 0.35 -23.47
N ARG A 438 11.62 1.57 -23.17
CA ARG A 438 10.22 1.92 -22.95
C ARG A 438 9.94 3.25 -23.66
N TYR A 439 8.81 3.31 -24.35
CA TYR A 439 8.21 4.55 -24.80
C TYR A 439 6.93 4.77 -24.03
N THR A 440 6.74 5.95 -23.50
CA THR A 440 5.56 6.34 -22.73
C THR A 440 5.03 7.67 -23.26
N GLU A 441 3.74 7.80 -23.33
CA GLU A 441 3.02 9.04 -23.61
C GLU A 441 2.03 9.26 -22.47
N ASP A 442 2.14 10.41 -21.80
CA ASP A 442 1.29 10.85 -20.69
C ASP A 442 0.53 12.12 -21.12
N ASP A 443 -0.78 12.11 -20.95
CA ASP A 443 -1.65 13.27 -21.11
C ASP A 443 -2.26 13.60 -19.74
N LYS A 444 -2.01 14.82 -19.26
CA LYS A 444 -2.38 15.25 -17.92
C LYS A 444 -3.08 16.60 -17.95
N ASP A 445 -4.27 16.63 -17.38
CA ASP A 445 -4.97 17.85 -17.06
C ASP A 445 -4.92 18.12 -15.56
N PHE A 446 -4.55 19.35 -15.21
CA PHE A 446 -4.49 19.80 -13.84
C PHE A 446 -5.21 21.14 -13.70
N VAL A 447 -6.33 21.14 -12.99
CA VAL A 447 -7.17 22.33 -12.83
C VAL A 447 -7.29 22.67 -11.35
N VAL A 448 -6.92 23.89 -10.98
CA VAL A 448 -7.08 24.40 -9.62
C VAL A 448 -8.27 25.36 -9.57
N VAL A 449 -9.24 25.07 -8.70
CA VAL A 449 -10.42 25.87 -8.48
C VAL A 449 -10.42 26.41 -7.06
N ALA A 450 -10.42 27.74 -6.92
CA ALA A 450 -10.59 28.38 -5.62
C ALA A 450 -11.91 29.16 -5.61
N GLY A 451 -12.85 28.76 -4.75
CA GLY A 451 -14.20 29.30 -4.76
C GLY A 451 -14.99 28.84 -6.00
N ALA A 452 -15.58 29.78 -6.77
CA ALA A 452 -16.49 29.46 -7.86
C ALA A 452 -15.84 29.51 -9.26
N ALA A 453 -14.55 29.78 -9.38
CA ALA A 453 -13.89 29.94 -10.67
C ALA A 453 -12.49 29.30 -10.68
N PRO A 454 -12.08 28.71 -11.81
CA PRO A 454 -10.71 28.22 -11.99
C PRO A 454 -9.72 29.37 -11.79
N GLN A 455 -8.67 29.12 -11.02
CA GLN A 455 -7.57 30.06 -10.79
C GLN A 455 -6.35 29.73 -11.66
N PHE A 456 -6.18 28.46 -11.96
CA PHE A 456 -5.05 27.95 -12.71
C PHE A 456 -5.45 26.68 -13.45
N THR A 457 -4.97 26.53 -14.67
CA THR A 457 -5.15 25.32 -15.47
C THR A 457 -3.83 25.02 -16.19
N THR A 458 -3.34 23.81 -16.04
CA THR A 458 -2.20 23.30 -16.80
C THR A 458 -2.61 22.02 -17.50
N VAL A 459 -2.32 21.95 -18.78
CA VAL A 459 -2.37 20.74 -19.60
C VAL A 459 -0.93 20.40 -19.97
N SER A 460 -0.51 19.18 -19.73
CA SER A 460 0.82 18.71 -20.15
C SER A 460 0.71 17.43 -20.96
N ASP A 461 1.34 17.44 -22.13
CA ASP A 461 1.55 16.27 -22.99
C ASP A 461 3.05 15.93 -22.92
N GLU A 462 3.39 14.84 -22.23
CA GLU A 462 4.77 14.41 -22.03
C GLU A 462 5.04 13.11 -22.78
N ARG A 463 6.15 13.10 -23.54
CA ARG A 463 6.63 11.93 -24.32
C ARG A 463 8.03 11.55 -23.87
N LEU A 464 8.18 10.34 -23.35
CA LEU A 464 9.45 9.80 -22.82
C LEU A 464 9.83 8.46 -23.47
#